data_da5099bd5fdba88bd5d5cd67e9cf2f1e
#
_entry.id   da5099bd5fdba88bd5d5cd67e9cf2f1e
#
_cell.length_a   1.000
_cell.length_b   1.000
_cell.length_c   1.000
_cell.angle_alpha   90.00
_cell.angle_beta   90.00
_cell.angle_gamma   90.00
#
_symmetry.space_group_name_H-M   'P 1'
#
loop_
_entity.id
_entity.type
_entity.pdbx_description
1 polymer ?
#
loop_
_entity_poly.entity_id
_entity_poly.type
_entity_poly.pdbx_seq_one_letter_code
_entity_poly.pdbx_strand_id
1 'polypeptide(L)'
;MFPRLFHIGNFSLPTYGLLVSLGVLIGLWISVRNSEKQGINPEHAWNFGILVVLCGILGAKILYIINDWSYYTAHPGEIFSFSTLQAGGVFSGGLIGAFAAAAWYIHKNHMPALRTCDAFSPGLAVGHAIGRVGCFAAGCCWGKPTSHFWGVTFKSPLAQAWVGTPLGVPLEPTQLFESVVELANFFILMWLLKRKKFDGQVFGAYLFLYGIARYFLEFIRDDPGRGSVFGGIMSGTQLISIGLVLTGGLIWWLRPGLKAAPAHAAR
;
A
#
# COMPACT_ATOMS: atom_id res chain seq x y z
N MET A 1 -7.03 -0.63 21.57
CA MET A 1 -7.14 0.10 20.31
C MET A 1 -7.23 1.56 20.57
N PHE A 2 -6.54 2.35 19.79
CA PHE A 2 -6.48 3.79 19.93
C PHE A 2 -6.67 4.42 18.55
N PRO A 3 -7.93 4.52 18.04
CA PRO A 3 -8.19 5.13 16.73
C PRO A 3 -7.69 6.57 16.67
N ARG A 4 -7.59 7.21 17.83
CA ARG A 4 -7.12 8.57 18.02
C ARG A 4 -6.06 8.60 19.11
N LEU A 5 -4.90 9.21 18.84
CA LEU A 5 -3.81 9.37 19.79
C LEU A 5 -4.09 10.45 20.82
N PHE A 6 -4.46 11.64 20.34
CA PHE A 6 -4.84 12.75 21.20
C PHE A 6 -5.84 13.68 20.50
N HIS A 7 -6.49 14.52 21.30
CA HIS A 7 -7.47 15.49 20.86
C HIS A 7 -7.26 16.79 21.64
N ILE A 8 -7.10 17.90 20.92
CA ILE A 8 -6.92 19.24 21.50
C ILE A 8 -7.86 20.19 20.76
N GLY A 9 -8.92 20.65 21.42
CA GLY A 9 -9.95 21.48 20.79
C GLY A 9 -10.59 20.75 19.59
N ASN A 10 -10.56 21.37 18.41
CA ASN A 10 -11.08 20.77 17.17
C ASN A 10 -10.05 19.91 16.41
N PHE A 11 -8.82 19.85 16.90
CA PHE A 11 -7.76 19.05 16.28
C PHE A 11 -7.71 17.64 16.87
N SER A 12 -7.79 16.65 16.00
CA SER A 12 -7.70 15.22 16.35
C SER A 12 -6.63 14.56 15.50
N LEU A 13 -5.64 13.91 16.13
CA LEU A 13 -4.61 13.15 15.44
C LEU A 13 -5.01 11.67 15.37
N PRO A 14 -5.44 11.16 14.18
CA PRO A 14 -5.72 9.74 14.00
C PRO A 14 -4.43 8.92 14.06
N THR A 15 -4.45 7.82 14.82
CA THR A 15 -3.31 6.87 14.91
C THR A 15 -2.97 6.27 13.55
N TYR A 16 -3.99 6.03 12.73
CA TYR A 16 -3.82 5.56 11.35
C TYR A 16 -2.93 6.51 10.52
N GLY A 17 -3.24 7.79 10.51
CA GLY A 17 -2.48 8.79 9.75
C GLY A 17 -1.02 8.87 10.17
N LEU A 18 -0.75 8.81 11.49
CA LEU A 18 0.62 8.79 12.00
C LEU A 18 1.38 7.54 11.55
N LEU A 19 0.78 6.35 11.70
CA LEU A 19 1.44 5.09 11.32
C LEU A 19 1.66 4.98 9.82
N VAL A 20 0.71 5.43 9.01
CA VAL A 20 0.89 5.50 7.54
C VAL A 20 2.01 6.46 7.18
N SER A 21 2.06 7.65 7.77
CA SER A 21 3.14 8.61 7.53
C SER A 21 4.52 8.04 7.91
N LEU A 22 4.60 7.37 9.06
CA LEU A 22 5.81 6.69 9.50
C LEU A 22 6.21 5.56 8.52
N GLY A 23 5.25 4.77 8.08
CA GLY A 23 5.45 3.72 7.08
C GLY A 23 5.98 4.28 5.75
N VAL A 24 5.41 5.38 5.28
CA VAL A 24 5.89 6.09 4.07
C VAL A 24 7.32 6.60 4.25
N LEU A 25 7.64 7.25 5.37
CA LEU A 25 8.98 7.78 5.63
C LEU A 25 10.03 6.68 5.72
N ILE A 26 9.76 5.60 6.47
CA ILE A 26 10.66 4.46 6.60
C ILE A 26 10.82 3.75 5.25
N GLY A 27 9.71 3.50 4.56
CA GLY A 27 9.71 2.86 3.24
C GLY A 27 10.49 3.65 2.21
N LEU A 28 10.29 4.98 2.16
CA LEU A 28 11.03 5.86 1.26
C LEU A 28 12.53 5.90 1.59
N TRP A 29 12.88 6.04 2.85
CA TRP A 29 14.28 6.03 3.29
C TRP A 29 15.01 4.74 2.88
N ILE A 30 14.38 3.56 3.10
CA ILE A 30 14.92 2.27 2.69
C ILE A 30 15.05 2.18 1.16
N SER A 31 14.03 2.64 0.43
CA SER A 31 14.00 2.64 -1.04
C SER A 31 15.14 3.48 -1.63
N VAL A 32 15.38 4.67 -1.08
CA VAL A 32 16.48 5.54 -1.53
C VAL A 32 17.84 4.91 -1.23
N ARG A 33 18.03 4.35 -0.04
CA ARG A 33 19.28 3.62 0.29
C ARG A 33 19.51 2.40 -0.58
N ASN A 34 18.47 1.68 -0.94
CA ASN A 34 18.55 0.57 -1.87
C ASN A 34 18.86 1.06 -3.29
N SER A 35 18.27 2.18 -3.72
CA SER A 35 18.51 2.80 -5.02
C SER A 35 19.98 3.19 -5.19
N GLU A 36 20.57 3.82 -4.19
CA GLU A 36 21.99 4.17 -4.17
C GLU A 36 22.87 2.94 -4.36
N LYS A 37 22.60 1.84 -3.63
CA LYS A 37 23.31 0.56 -3.76
C LYS A 37 23.13 -0.11 -5.13
N GLN A 38 22.09 0.26 -5.86
CA GLN A 38 21.80 -0.22 -7.22
C GLN A 38 22.34 0.73 -8.31
N GLY A 39 23.10 1.77 -7.93
CA GLY A 39 23.68 2.75 -8.87
C GLY A 39 22.68 3.76 -9.41
N ILE A 40 21.55 3.98 -8.73
CA ILE A 40 20.58 5.03 -9.05
C ILE A 40 20.94 6.26 -8.21
N ASN A 41 20.97 7.43 -8.83
CA ASN A 41 21.24 8.69 -8.12
C ASN A 41 20.24 8.89 -6.96
N PRO A 42 20.70 9.07 -5.71
CA PRO A 42 19.84 9.24 -4.54
C PRO A 42 18.88 10.42 -4.67
N GLU A 43 19.29 11.52 -5.30
CA GLU A 43 18.44 12.68 -5.52
C GLU A 43 17.24 12.34 -6.41
N HIS A 44 17.49 11.63 -7.53
CA HIS A 44 16.41 11.14 -8.37
C HIS A 44 15.51 10.16 -7.63
N ALA A 45 16.07 9.28 -6.79
CA ALA A 45 15.28 8.33 -6.00
C ALA A 45 14.39 9.04 -4.97
N TRP A 46 14.90 10.11 -4.29
CA TRP A 46 14.10 10.93 -3.38
C TRP A 46 12.98 11.65 -4.12
N ASN A 47 13.30 12.36 -5.20
CA ASN A 47 12.33 13.13 -5.99
C ASN A 47 11.25 12.21 -6.58
N PHE A 48 11.65 11.04 -7.08
CA PHE A 48 10.73 10.01 -7.55
C PHE A 48 9.76 9.56 -6.46
N GLY A 49 10.29 9.17 -5.29
CA GLY A 49 9.46 8.66 -4.20
C GLY A 49 8.50 9.74 -3.64
N ILE A 50 8.98 10.97 -3.44
CA ILE A 50 8.14 12.08 -2.99
C ILE A 50 7.02 12.37 -4.01
N LEU A 51 7.36 12.44 -5.29
CA LEU A 51 6.38 12.69 -6.35
C LEU A 51 5.30 11.59 -6.40
N VAL A 52 5.72 10.32 -6.33
CA VAL A 52 4.79 9.17 -6.33
C VAL A 52 3.85 9.23 -5.14
N VAL A 53 4.34 9.56 -3.94
CA VAL A 53 3.51 9.72 -2.73
C VAL A 53 2.52 10.88 -2.88
N LEU A 54 2.99 12.06 -3.31
CA LEU A 54 2.13 13.24 -3.47
C LEU A 54 1.05 13.01 -4.54
N CYS A 55 1.43 12.47 -5.70
CA CYS A 55 0.46 12.15 -6.76
C CYS A 55 -0.50 11.03 -6.35
N GLY A 56 -0.04 10.09 -5.53
CA GLY A 56 -0.90 9.07 -4.93
C GLY A 56 -1.96 9.69 -4.01
N ILE A 57 -1.58 10.59 -3.12
CA ILE A 57 -2.51 11.31 -2.25
C ILE A 57 -3.50 12.15 -3.07
N LEU A 58 -3.00 12.89 -4.05
CA LEU A 58 -3.84 13.70 -4.93
C LEU A 58 -4.83 12.84 -5.74
N GLY A 59 -4.36 11.75 -6.35
CA GLY A 59 -5.21 10.84 -7.10
C GLY A 59 -6.31 10.21 -6.24
N ALA A 60 -5.97 9.83 -5.00
CA ALA A 60 -6.96 9.31 -4.04
C ALA A 60 -8.04 10.34 -3.71
N LYS A 61 -7.66 11.62 -3.55
CA LYS A 61 -8.59 12.72 -3.28
C LYS A 61 -9.42 13.10 -4.51
N ILE A 62 -8.81 13.15 -5.67
CA ILE A 62 -9.54 13.44 -6.92
C ILE A 62 -10.63 12.41 -7.14
N LEU A 63 -10.31 11.11 -7.01
CA LEU A 63 -11.32 10.07 -7.21
C LEU A 63 -12.37 10.06 -6.09
N TYR A 64 -12.01 10.45 -4.86
CA TYR A 64 -12.97 10.63 -3.77
C TYR A 64 -14.01 11.71 -4.11
N ILE A 65 -13.55 12.87 -4.62
CA ILE A 65 -14.45 13.96 -5.04
C ILE A 65 -15.29 13.54 -6.25
N ILE A 66 -14.71 12.83 -7.21
CA ILE A 66 -15.45 12.34 -8.40
C ILE A 66 -16.54 11.36 -8.01
N ASN A 67 -16.32 10.49 -7.04
CA ASN A 67 -17.35 9.53 -6.59
C ASN A 67 -18.58 10.21 -5.99
N ASP A 68 -18.40 11.36 -5.33
CA ASP A 68 -19.48 12.16 -4.74
C ASP A 68 -19.69 13.48 -5.51
N TRP A 69 -19.54 13.44 -6.84
CA TRP A 69 -19.55 14.61 -7.69
C TRP A 69 -20.79 15.50 -7.52
N SER A 70 -21.98 14.91 -7.39
CA SER A 70 -23.23 15.63 -7.18
C SER A 70 -23.22 16.47 -5.90
N TYR A 71 -22.62 15.95 -4.82
CA TYR A 71 -22.47 16.67 -3.56
C TYR A 71 -21.50 17.85 -3.70
N TYR A 72 -20.33 17.62 -4.27
CA TYR A 72 -19.28 18.64 -4.38
C TYR A 72 -19.61 19.73 -5.40
N THR A 73 -20.39 19.45 -6.42
CA THR A 73 -20.90 20.51 -7.33
C THR A 73 -21.92 21.40 -6.67
N ALA A 74 -22.74 20.87 -5.75
CA ALA A 74 -23.68 21.67 -4.95
C ALA A 74 -22.97 22.44 -3.82
N HIS A 75 -21.82 21.97 -3.33
CA HIS A 75 -21.06 22.55 -2.21
C HIS A 75 -19.56 22.71 -2.53
N PRO A 76 -19.18 23.56 -3.51
CA PRO A 76 -17.80 23.64 -4.00
C PRO A 76 -16.78 24.08 -2.92
N GLY A 77 -17.23 24.84 -1.93
CA GLY A 77 -16.38 25.23 -0.78
C GLY A 77 -15.92 24.04 0.09
N GLU A 78 -16.69 22.94 0.08
CA GLU A 78 -16.36 21.74 0.85
C GLU A 78 -15.17 20.96 0.28
N ILE A 79 -14.81 21.18 -0.99
CA ILE A 79 -13.64 20.50 -1.61
C ILE A 79 -12.36 20.78 -0.81
N PHE A 80 -12.19 22.00 -0.30
CA PHE A 80 -11.02 22.41 0.49
C PHE A 80 -11.31 22.45 1.99
N SER A 81 -12.45 21.94 2.45
CA SER A 81 -12.78 21.89 3.86
C SER A 81 -11.83 20.97 4.62
N PHE A 82 -11.63 21.28 5.90
CA PHE A 82 -10.77 20.46 6.77
C PHE A 82 -11.30 19.03 6.92
N SER A 83 -12.61 18.86 6.92
CA SER A 83 -13.27 17.55 6.92
C SER A 83 -12.92 16.73 5.68
N THR A 84 -13.02 17.32 4.49
CA THR A 84 -12.64 16.66 3.23
C THR A 84 -11.14 16.36 3.18
N LEU A 85 -10.29 17.26 3.67
CA LEU A 85 -8.85 17.02 3.73
C LEU A 85 -8.48 15.88 4.69
N GLN A 86 -9.17 15.75 5.83
CA GLN A 86 -8.97 14.65 6.78
C GLN A 86 -9.63 13.34 6.37
N ALA A 87 -10.68 13.39 5.55
CA ALA A 87 -11.34 12.20 5.06
C ALA A 87 -10.33 11.29 4.33
N GLY A 88 -10.54 9.99 4.40
CA GLY A 88 -9.79 9.03 3.60
C GLY A 88 -9.93 9.34 2.10
N GLY A 89 -9.04 8.80 1.29
CA GLY A 89 -9.18 8.86 -0.17
C GLY A 89 -9.60 7.51 -0.74
N VAL A 90 -9.92 7.49 -2.02
CA VAL A 90 -10.23 6.25 -2.74
C VAL A 90 -8.92 5.61 -3.20
N PHE A 91 -8.64 4.40 -2.71
CA PHE A 91 -7.38 3.68 -2.94
C PHE A 91 -7.02 3.53 -4.43
N SER A 92 -8.01 3.21 -5.29
CA SER A 92 -7.77 3.06 -6.73
C SER A 92 -7.32 4.36 -7.41
N GLY A 93 -7.85 5.51 -6.98
CA GLY A 93 -7.39 6.81 -7.45
C GLY A 93 -5.93 7.08 -7.05
N GLY A 94 -5.58 6.71 -5.82
CA GLY A 94 -4.20 6.80 -5.33
C GLY A 94 -3.24 5.92 -6.13
N LEU A 95 -3.64 4.71 -6.45
CA LEU A 95 -2.84 3.78 -7.26
C LEU A 95 -2.62 4.32 -8.67
N ILE A 96 -3.67 4.84 -9.32
CA ILE A 96 -3.58 5.44 -10.67
C ILE A 96 -2.65 6.65 -10.65
N GLY A 97 -2.81 7.57 -9.69
CA GLY A 97 -1.97 8.76 -9.57
C GLY A 97 -0.49 8.41 -9.32
N ALA A 98 -0.24 7.48 -8.40
CA ALA A 98 1.11 7.00 -8.10
C ALA A 98 1.77 6.33 -9.32
N PHE A 99 1.04 5.46 -10.01
CA PHE A 99 1.56 4.75 -11.19
C PHE A 99 1.84 5.70 -12.36
N ALA A 100 0.94 6.64 -12.63
CA ALA A 100 1.13 7.66 -13.67
C ALA A 100 2.36 8.54 -13.39
N ALA A 101 2.52 8.99 -12.14
CA ALA A 101 3.67 9.77 -11.70
C ALA A 101 4.97 8.97 -11.81
N ALA A 102 4.96 7.70 -11.40
CA ALA A 102 6.10 6.80 -11.51
C ALA A 102 6.53 6.60 -12.96
N ALA A 103 5.60 6.28 -13.85
CA ALA A 103 5.87 6.08 -15.27
C ALA A 103 6.42 7.36 -15.92
N TRP A 104 5.78 8.50 -15.64
CA TRP A 104 6.22 9.79 -16.15
C TRP A 104 7.63 10.16 -15.67
N TYR A 105 7.91 10.04 -14.38
CA TYR A 105 9.20 10.43 -13.81
C TYR A 105 10.35 9.54 -14.30
N ILE A 106 10.12 8.23 -14.35
CA ILE A 106 11.08 7.24 -14.88
C ILE A 106 11.40 7.56 -16.34
N HIS A 107 10.38 7.81 -17.16
CA HIS A 107 10.56 8.14 -18.56
C HIS A 107 11.32 9.46 -18.76
N LYS A 108 10.89 10.53 -18.06
CA LYS A 108 11.48 11.86 -18.17
C LYS A 108 12.96 11.90 -17.76
N ASN A 109 13.34 11.16 -16.72
CA ASN A 109 14.69 11.16 -16.18
C ASN A 109 15.53 9.96 -16.64
N HIS A 110 15.05 9.19 -17.64
CA HIS A 110 15.74 8.02 -18.21
C HIS A 110 16.19 7.03 -17.12
N MET A 111 15.41 6.87 -16.04
CA MET A 111 15.74 5.94 -14.98
C MET A 111 15.55 4.48 -15.43
N PRO A 112 16.38 3.53 -14.95
CA PRO A 112 16.21 2.12 -15.26
C PRO A 112 14.97 1.57 -14.53
N ALA A 113 13.82 1.48 -15.24
CA ALA A 113 12.50 1.21 -14.67
C ALA A 113 12.48 -0.03 -13.75
N LEU A 114 12.88 -1.20 -14.25
CA LEU A 114 12.83 -2.44 -13.47
C LEU A 114 13.81 -2.42 -12.28
N ARG A 115 14.97 -1.79 -12.43
CA ARG A 115 15.94 -1.63 -11.34
C ARG A 115 15.40 -0.69 -10.27
N THR A 116 14.72 0.38 -10.66
CA THR A 116 14.05 1.31 -9.74
C THR A 116 12.94 0.58 -8.98
N CYS A 117 12.09 -0.20 -9.67
CA CYS A 117 11.08 -1.03 -9.02
C CYS A 117 11.69 -2.04 -8.03
N ASP A 118 12.81 -2.69 -8.39
CA ASP A 118 13.53 -3.60 -7.49
C ASP A 118 13.98 -2.90 -6.20
N ALA A 119 14.57 -1.70 -6.34
CA ALA A 119 15.07 -0.95 -5.19
C ALA A 119 13.95 -0.48 -4.25
N PHE A 120 12.78 -0.16 -4.81
CA PHE A 120 11.62 0.33 -4.05
C PHE A 120 10.77 -0.79 -3.43
N SER A 121 10.78 -2.00 -3.98
CA SER A 121 9.92 -3.11 -3.52
C SER A 121 10.05 -3.44 -2.03
N PRO A 122 11.26 -3.54 -1.42
CA PRO A 122 11.37 -3.78 0.02
C PRO A 122 10.80 -2.61 0.85
N GLY A 123 11.01 -1.37 0.41
CA GLY A 123 10.45 -0.18 1.07
C GLY A 123 8.92 -0.16 1.04
N LEU A 124 8.32 -0.58 -0.08
CA LEU A 124 6.86 -0.72 -0.19
C LEU A 124 6.34 -1.78 0.79
N ALA A 125 6.99 -2.94 0.88
CA ALA A 125 6.57 -4.01 1.78
C ALA A 125 6.59 -3.57 3.25
N VAL A 126 7.68 -2.97 3.74
CA VAL A 126 7.74 -2.51 5.14
C VAL A 126 6.80 -1.34 5.41
N GLY A 127 6.65 -0.40 4.47
CA GLY A 127 5.70 0.70 4.59
C GLY A 127 4.26 0.19 4.68
N HIS A 128 3.92 -0.82 3.87
CA HIS A 128 2.63 -1.49 3.91
C HIS A 128 2.42 -2.22 5.24
N ALA A 129 3.40 -2.98 5.73
CA ALA A 129 3.33 -3.65 7.04
C ALA A 129 2.98 -2.68 8.17
N ILE A 130 3.67 -1.52 8.23
CA ILE A 130 3.40 -0.47 9.24
C ILE A 130 2.01 0.13 9.03
N GLY A 131 1.61 0.39 7.78
CA GLY A 131 0.28 0.89 7.44
C GLY A 131 -0.84 -0.05 7.92
N ARG A 132 -0.65 -1.39 7.83
CA ARG A 132 -1.62 -2.39 8.32
C ARG A 132 -1.75 -2.38 9.85
N VAL A 133 -0.67 -2.11 10.59
CA VAL A 133 -0.78 -1.83 12.03
C VAL A 133 -1.63 -0.57 12.27
N GLY A 134 -1.51 0.43 11.39
CA GLY A 134 -2.39 1.61 11.41
C GLY A 134 -3.87 1.26 11.21
N CYS A 135 -4.19 0.38 10.25
CA CYS A 135 -5.55 -0.14 10.03
C CYS A 135 -6.07 -0.86 11.29
N PHE A 136 -5.24 -1.65 11.94
CA PHE A 136 -5.59 -2.32 13.19
C PHE A 136 -5.89 -1.32 14.31
N ALA A 137 -5.07 -0.28 14.47
CA ALA A 137 -5.29 0.77 15.46
C ALA A 137 -6.60 1.56 15.19
N ALA A 138 -6.93 1.81 13.93
CA ALA A 138 -8.17 2.48 13.51
C ALA A 138 -9.41 1.58 13.67
N GLY A 139 -9.23 0.25 13.60
CA GLY A 139 -10.31 -0.72 13.62
C GLY A 139 -10.93 -1.01 12.25
N CYS A 140 -10.35 -0.57 11.14
CA CYS A 140 -10.85 -0.86 9.80
C CYS A 140 -10.29 -2.18 9.25
N CYS A 141 -10.87 -2.68 8.15
CA CYS A 141 -10.37 -3.84 7.42
C CYS A 141 -10.32 -5.14 8.24
N TRP A 142 -11.29 -5.37 9.10
CA TRP A 142 -11.40 -6.57 9.93
C TRP A 142 -11.77 -7.81 9.12
N GLY A 143 -11.60 -8.96 9.74
CA GLY A 143 -11.99 -10.25 9.18
C GLY A 143 -13.31 -10.78 9.74
N LYS A 144 -13.66 -11.99 9.35
CA LYS A 144 -14.88 -12.69 9.76
C LYS A 144 -14.90 -12.92 11.28
N PRO A 145 -16.10 -13.04 11.89
CA PRO A 145 -16.23 -13.53 13.25
C PRO A 145 -15.51 -14.88 13.42
N THR A 146 -14.80 -15.05 14.53
CA THR A 146 -14.00 -16.24 14.79
C THR A 146 -14.09 -16.70 16.23
N SER A 147 -13.98 -18.00 16.46
CA SER A 147 -13.80 -18.60 17.78
C SER A 147 -12.34 -18.98 18.08
N HIS A 148 -11.42 -18.67 17.19
CA HIS A 148 -10.01 -18.97 17.39
C HIS A 148 -9.41 -18.10 18.51
N PHE A 149 -8.37 -18.60 19.18
CA PHE A 149 -7.71 -17.92 20.32
C PHE A 149 -7.03 -16.59 19.94
N TRP A 150 -6.71 -16.38 18.63
CA TRP A 150 -6.16 -15.12 18.12
C TRP A 150 -7.22 -14.08 17.76
N GLY A 151 -8.52 -14.42 17.89
CA GLY A 151 -9.60 -13.49 17.63
C GLY A 151 -9.48 -12.22 18.46
N VAL A 152 -9.64 -11.06 17.83
CA VAL A 152 -9.55 -9.75 18.50
C VAL A 152 -10.92 -9.12 18.61
N THR A 153 -11.29 -8.74 19.84
CA THR A 153 -12.55 -8.04 20.11
C THR A 153 -12.31 -6.53 20.16
N PHE A 154 -12.95 -5.80 19.25
CA PHE A 154 -12.89 -4.35 19.20
C PHE A 154 -13.88 -3.73 20.18
N LYS A 155 -13.46 -2.69 20.93
CA LYS A 155 -14.26 -2.07 22.01
C LYS A 155 -14.38 -0.55 21.87
N SER A 156 -13.82 0.07 20.83
CA SER A 156 -13.82 1.52 20.69
C SER A 156 -15.08 2.02 19.98
N PRO A 157 -15.95 2.82 20.64
CA PRO A 157 -17.10 3.44 19.96
C PRO A 157 -16.67 4.37 18.81
N LEU A 158 -15.49 4.99 18.89
CA LEU A 158 -14.95 5.81 17.82
C LEU A 158 -14.65 4.99 16.56
N ALA A 159 -14.11 3.77 16.71
CA ALA A 159 -13.87 2.88 15.57
C ALA A 159 -15.20 2.49 14.89
N GLN A 160 -16.23 2.21 15.68
CA GLN A 160 -17.57 1.95 15.14
C GLN A 160 -18.12 3.18 14.40
N ALA A 161 -18.03 4.36 14.98
CA ALA A 161 -18.54 5.58 14.39
C ALA A 161 -17.80 5.98 13.07
N TRP A 162 -16.48 5.76 13.02
CA TRP A 162 -15.67 6.21 11.87
C TRP A 162 -15.60 5.22 10.73
N VAL A 163 -15.55 3.93 11.04
CA VAL A 163 -15.26 2.89 10.04
C VAL A 163 -16.19 1.67 10.14
N GLY A 164 -17.26 1.76 10.97
CA GLY A 164 -18.27 0.70 11.06
C GLY A 164 -17.83 -0.58 11.76
N THR A 165 -16.75 -0.53 12.57
CA THR A 165 -16.19 -1.71 13.24
C THR A 165 -17.24 -2.41 14.12
N PRO A 166 -17.48 -3.73 13.96
CA PRO A 166 -18.32 -4.49 14.91
C PRO A 166 -17.69 -4.50 16.30
N LEU A 167 -18.46 -4.13 17.31
CA LEU A 167 -18.00 -4.14 18.71
C LEU A 167 -18.46 -5.39 19.44
N GLY A 168 -17.61 -5.87 20.38
CA GLY A 168 -17.95 -6.99 21.26
C GLY A 168 -17.91 -8.38 20.62
N VAL A 169 -17.59 -8.47 19.33
CA VAL A 169 -17.48 -9.73 18.59
C VAL A 169 -16.00 -10.04 18.32
N PRO A 170 -15.50 -11.25 18.62
CA PRO A 170 -14.15 -11.67 18.22
C PRO A 170 -14.06 -11.77 16.70
N LEU A 171 -13.12 -11.06 16.08
CA LEU A 171 -12.91 -10.99 14.65
C LEU A 171 -11.50 -11.46 14.29
N GLU A 172 -11.36 -12.06 13.11
CA GLU A 172 -10.04 -12.37 12.53
C GLU A 172 -9.22 -11.09 12.36
N PRO A 173 -8.02 -10.96 12.95
CA PRO A 173 -7.19 -9.76 12.86
C PRO A 173 -6.41 -9.74 11.54
N THR A 174 -7.13 -9.69 10.42
CA THR A 174 -6.57 -9.73 9.06
C THR A 174 -5.51 -8.65 8.83
N GLN A 175 -5.64 -7.50 9.52
CA GLN A 175 -4.65 -6.42 9.47
C GLN A 175 -3.28 -6.87 10.00
N LEU A 176 -3.27 -7.60 11.12
CA LEU A 176 -2.04 -8.12 11.73
C LEU A 176 -1.46 -9.25 10.89
N PHE A 177 -2.29 -10.14 10.35
CA PHE A 177 -1.82 -11.20 9.45
C PHE A 177 -1.15 -10.61 8.21
N GLU A 178 -1.77 -9.61 7.58
CA GLU A 178 -1.19 -8.94 6.43
C GLU A 178 0.08 -8.18 6.79
N SER A 179 0.13 -7.55 7.98
CA SER A 179 1.34 -6.88 8.47
C SER A 179 2.51 -7.85 8.65
N VAL A 180 2.27 -9.02 9.24
CA VAL A 180 3.30 -10.06 9.42
C VAL A 180 3.80 -10.59 8.08
N VAL A 181 2.89 -10.86 7.14
CA VAL A 181 3.24 -11.32 5.79
C VAL A 181 4.08 -10.28 5.06
N GLU A 182 3.70 -9.00 5.12
CA GLU A 182 4.46 -7.92 4.47
C GLU A 182 5.82 -7.69 5.13
N LEU A 183 5.91 -7.87 6.45
CA LEU A 183 7.21 -7.83 7.14
C LEU A 183 8.11 -9.01 6.72
N ALA A 184 7.54 -10.21 6.55
CA ALA A 184 8.27 -11.37 6.02
C ALA A 184 8.72 -11.11 4.56
N ASN A 185 7.83 -10.57 3.72
CA ASN A 185 8.16 -10.16 2.36
C ASN A 185 9.31 -9.15 2.36
N PHE A 186 9.30 -8.14 3.23
CA PHE A 186 10.40 -7.19 3.36
C PHE A 186 11.75 -7.88 3.55
N PHE A 187 11.87 -8.83 4.48
CA PHE A 187 13.13 -9.53 4.72
C PHE A 187 13.54 -10.41 3.53
N ILE A 188 12.60 -11.12 2.92
CA ILE A 188 12.83 -11.94 1.71
C ILE A 188 13.34 -11.05 0.57
N LEU A 189 12.69 -9.91 0.32
CA LEU A 189 13.06 -8.99 -0.76
C LEU A 189 14.41 -8.32 -0.50
N MET A 190 14.72 -7.94 0.75
CA MET A 190 16.04 -7.41 1.11
C MET A 190 17.17 -8.44 0.91
N TRP A 191 16.90 -9.70 1.22
CA TRP A 191 17.83 -10.80 0.95
C TRP A 191 18.01 -11.02 -0.55
N LEU A 192 16.90 -11.04 -1.31
CA LEU A 192 16.92 -11.23 -2.75
C LEU A 192 17.59 -10.06 -3.49
N LEU A 193 17.39 -8.82 -3.03
CA LEU A 193 18.00 -7.61 -3.63
C LEU A 193 19.54 -7.68 -3.62
N LYS A 194 20.13 -8.28 -2.58
CA LYS A 194 21.58 -8.48 -2.50
C LYS A 194 22.09 -9.57 -3.44
N ARG A 195 21.22 -10.45 -3.93
CA ARG A 195 21.57 -11.65 -4.72
C ARG A 195 20.90 -11.69 -6.09
N LYS A 196 20.22 -10.61 -6.46
CA LYS A 196 19.51 -10.57 -7.74
C LYS A 196 20.45 -10.79 -8.92
N LYS A 197 19.94 -11.47 -9.94
CA LYS A 197 20.69 -11.82 -11.16
C LYS A 197 20.25 -11.01 -12.38
N PHE A 198 19.09 -10.36 -12.33
CA PHE A 198 18.54 -9.52 -13.39
C PHE A 198 17.66 -8.42 -12.82
N ASP A 199 17.48 -7.34 -13.60
CA ASP A 199 16.61 -6.23 -13.19
C ASP A 199 15.14 -6.64 -13.32
N GLY A 200 14.33 -6.32 -12.29
CA GLY A 200 12.94 -6.76 -12.15
C GLY A 200 12.74 -8.02 -11.30
N GLN A 201 13.82 -8.69 -10.87
CA GLN A 201 13.72 -9.93 -10.09
C GLN A 201 13.05 -9.72 -8.75
N VAL A 202 13.41 -8.65 -8.03
CA VAL A 202 12.88 -8.36 -6.71
C VAL A 202 11.44 -7.84 -6.80
N PHE A 203 11.19 -7.01 -7.78
CA PHE A 203 9.84 -6.51 -8.06
C PHE A 203 8.88 -7.63 -8.46
N GLY A 204 9.30 -8.52 -9.37
CA GLY A 204 8.51 -9.69 -9.74
C GLY A 204 8.23 -10.61 -8.55
N ALA A 205 9.23 -10.83 -7.67
CA ALA A 205 9.04 -11.59 -6.44
C ALA A 205 8.02 -10.91 -5.49
N TYR A 206 8.09 -9.58 -5.34
CA TYR A 206 7.13 -8.82 -4.53
C TYR A 206 5.71 -8.98 -5.04
N LEU A 207 5.47 -8.77 -6.34
CA LEU A 207 4.16 -8.93 -6.94
C LEU A 207 3.62 -10.34 -6.74
N PHE A 208 4.46 -11.35 -6.93
CA PHE A 208 4.08 -12.76 -6.79
C PHE A 208 3.72 -13.12 -5.35
N LEU A 209 4.59 -12.81 -4.38
CA LEU A 209 4.39 -13.13 -2.97
C LEU A 209 3.19 -12.37 -2.39
N TYR A 210 3.12 -11.06 -2.66
CA TYR A 210 1.99 -10.24 -2.22
C TYR A 210 0.68 -10.70 -2.85
N GLY A 211 0.67 -10.97 -4.15
CA GLY A 211 -0.52 -11.44 -4.85
C GLY A 211 -1.07 -12.73 -4.26
N ILE A 212 -0.20 -13.71 -3.97
CA ILE A 212 -0.61 -14.97 -3.30
C ILE A 212 -1.19 -14.66 -1.92
N ALA A 213 -0.46 -13.96 -1.09
CA ALA A 213 -0.89 -13.66 0.28
C ALA A 213 -2.23 -12.90 0.28
N ARG A 214 -2.37 -11.92 -0.60
CA ARG A 214 -3.57 -11.08 -0.70
C ARG A 214 -4.78 -11.87 -1.21
N TYR A 215 -4.58 -12.82 -2.12
CA TYR A 215 -5.63 -13.71 -2.59
C TYR A 215 -6.21 -14.56 -1.46
N PHE A 216 -5.34 -15.15 -0.62
CA PHE A 216 -5.78 -15.99 0.49
C PHE A 216 -6.36 -15.20 1.65
N LEU A 217 -5.79 -14.05 2.00
CA LEU A 217 -6.33 -13.16 3.03
C LEU A 217 -7.76 -12.70 2.73
N GLU A 218 -8.14 -12.64 1.45
CA GLU A 218 -9.48 -12.23 1.05
C GLU A 218 -10.57 -13.17 1.54
N PHE A 219 -10.27 -14.45 1.70
CA PHE A 219 -11.26 -15.44 2.18
C PHE A 219 -11.69 -15.23 3.63
N ILE A 220 -10.83 -14.62 4.44
CA ILE A 220 -11.09 -14.36 5.86
C ILE A 220 -11.50 -12.92 6.16
N ARG A 221 -11.52 -12.04 5.16
CA ARG A 221 -11.98 -10.65 5.31
C ARG A 221 -13.50 -10.55 5.21
N ASP A 222 -14.07 -9.57 5.94
CA ASP A 222 -15.52 -9.38 6.03
C ASP A 222 -15.94 -7.90 6.09
N ASP A 223 -15.04 -6.97 5.88
CA ASP A 223 -15.36 -5.54 5.89
C ASP A 223 -16.25 -5.16 4.68
N PRO A 224 -17.21 -4.22 4.84
CA PRO A 224 -18.18 -3.89 3.79
C PRO A 224 -17.56 -3.18 2.58
N GLY A 225 -18.29 -3.14 1.46
CA GLY A 225 -17.90 -2.40 0.26
C GLY A 225 -16.93 -3.14 -0.67
N ARG A 226 -16.80 -4.43 -0.53
CA ARG A 226 -15.82 -5.27 -1.26
C ARG A 226 -16.34 -5.79 -2.61
N GLY A 227 -17.02 -5.19 -3.38
CA GLY A 227 -17.49 -5.58 -4.71
C GLY A 227 -17.16 -7.03 -5.14
N SER A 228 -18.10 -7.68 -5.77
CA SER A 228 -17.89 -9.01 -6.36
C SER A 228 -17.88 -8.92 -7.89
N VAL A 229 -17.11 -9.80 -8.54
CA VAL A 229 -17.07 -9.93 -10.00
C VAL A 229 -17.53 -11.33 -10.42
N PHE A 230 -17.89 -11.47 -11.68
CA PHE A 230 -18.37 -12.73 -12.25
C PHE A 230 -19.54 -13.36 -11.46
N GLY A 231 -20.56 -12.55 -11.12
CA GLY A 231 -21.75 -13.06 -10.41
C GLY A 231 -21.49 -13.53 -8.98
N GLY A 232 -20.46 -13.03 -8.30
CA GLY A 232 -20.16 -13.37 -6.91
C GLY A 232 -19.12 -14.48 -6.72
N ILE A 233 -18.52 -14.99 -7.81
CA ILE A 233 -17.53 -16.08 -7.75
C ILE A 233 -16.24 -15.63 -7.04
N MET A 234 -15.81 -14.37 -7.27
CA MET A 234 -14.61 -13.81 -6.63
C MET A 234 -14.76 -12.32 -6.38
N SER A 235 -13.93 -11.79 -5.49
CA SER A 235 -13.85 -10.34 -5.26
C SER A 235 -12.97 -9.66 -6.31
N GLY A 236 -13.17 -8.35 -6.51
CA GLY A 236 -12.27 -7.54 -7.34
C GLY A 236 -10.81 -7.61 -6.87
N THR A 237 -10.60 -7.71 -5.55
CA THR A 237 -9.26 -7.87 -4.96
C THR A 237 -8.61 -9.20 -5.35
N GLN A 238 -9.36 -10.30 -5.38
CA GLN A 238 -8.86 -11.60 -5.83
C GLN A 238 -8.46 -11.56 -7.30
N LEU A 239 -9.23 -10.90 -8.15
CA LEU A 239 -8.90 -10.74 -9.56
C LEU A 239 -7.60 -9.94 -9.74
N ILE A 240 -7.44 -8.82 -9.03
CA ILE A 240 -6.19 -8.05 -9.02
C ILE A 240 -5.02 -8.90 -8.53
N SER A 241 -5.22 -9.69 -7.47
CA SER A 241 -4.18 -10.57 -6.91
C SER A 241 -3.70 -11.61 -7.92
N ILE A 242 -4.59 -12.21 -8.70
CA ILE A 242 -4.24 -13.10 -9.82
C ILE A 242 -3.40 -12.35 -10.85
N GLY A 243 -3.79 -11.13 -11.24
CA GLY A 243 -3.02 -10.28 -12.14
C GLY A 243 -1.60 -10.00 -11.64
N LEU A 244 -1.44 -9.74 -10.34
CA LEU A 244 -0.12 -9.53 -9.72
C LEU A 244 0.74 -10.80 -9.77
N VAL A 245 0.18 -11.97 -9.45
CA VAL A 245 0.87 -13.26 -9.52
C VAL A 245 1.33 -13.56 -10.93
N LEU A 246 0.46 -13.38 -11.92
CA LEU A 246 0.79 -13.60 -13.34
C LEU A 246 1.87 -12.64 -13.83
N THR A 247 1.78 -11.35 -13.47
CA THR A 247 2.78 -10.35 -13.84
C THR A 247 4.13 -10.65 -13.20
N GLY A 248 4.15 -10.97 -11.91
CA GLY A 248 5.37 -11.38 -11.20
C GLY A 248 6.01 -12.62 -11.82
N GLY A 249 5.21 -13.66 -12.12
CA GLY A 249 5.65 -14.88 -12.80
C GLY A 249 6.19 -14.61 -14.21
N LEU A 250 5.54 -13.72 -14.97
CA LEU A 250 5.98 -13.32 -16.31
C LEU A 250 7.34 -12.62 -16.27
N ILE A 251 7.57 -11.70 -15.33
CA ILE A 251 8.87 -11.03 -15.15
C ILE A 251 9.97 -12.07 -14.89
N TRP A 252 9.69 -13.08 -14.08
CA TRP A 252 10.64 -14.15 -13.80
C TRP A 252 10.87 -15.08 -14.98
N TRP A 253 9.86 -15.33 -15.78
CA TRP A 253 9.98 -16.17 -16.99
C TRP A 253 10.78 -15.47 -18.08
N LEU A 254 10.59 -14.16 -18.28
CA LEU A 254 11.29 -13.36 -19.29
C LEU A 254 12.77 -13.07 -18.94
N ARG A 255 13.22 -13.41 -17.75
CA ARG A 255 14.58 -13.16 -17.23
C ARG A 255 15.74 -13.45 -18.21
N PRO A 256 15.67 -14.42 -19.16
CA PRO A 256 16.78 -14.67 -20.09
C PRO A 256 17.07 -13.51 -21.04
N GLY A 257 16.08 -12.64 -21.30
CA GLY A 257 16.24 -11.42 -22.11
C GLY A 257 16.53 -10.15 -21.29
N LEU A 258 16.33 -10.21 -19.96
CA LEU A 258 16.51 -9.09 -19.05
C LEU A 258 17.90 -9.15 -18.39
N LYS A 259 18.97 -8.86 -19.17
CA LYS A 259 20.33 -8.80 -18.62
C LYS A 259 20.42 -7.69 -17.58
N ALA A 260 20.96 -8.00 -16.39
CA ALA A 260 21.32 -6.99 -15.43
C ALA A 260 22.36 -6.07 -16.08
N ALA A 261 22.09 -4.78 -16.20
CA ALA A 261 23.11 -3.84 -16.58
C ALA A 261 24.23 -3.88 -15.49
N PRO A 262 25.52 -3.89 -15.86
CA PRO A 262 26.58 -3.90 -14.89
C PRO A 262 26.40 -2.72 -13.94
N ALA A 263 26.45 -2.97 -12.62
CA ALA A 263 26.53 -1.92 -11.63
C ALA A 263 27.78 -1.11 -12.00
N HIS A 264 27.61 0.11 -12.48
CA HIS A 264 28.73 1.02 -12.59
C HIS A 264 29.30 1.16 -11.20
N ALA A 265 30.51 0.62 -11.00
CA ALA A 265 31.29 0.83 -9.80
C ALA A 265 31.37 2.34 -9.59
N ALA A 266 30.71 2.82 -8.55
CA ALA A 266 30.92 4.17 -8.05
C ALA A 266 32.40 4.25 -7.64
N ARG A 267 33.20 4.94 -8.44
CA ARG A 267 34.50 5.45 -8.04
C ARG A 267 34.30 6.75 -7.29
#